data_aae22e44aee5ed057cf4ae432040f57b
#
_entry.id   aae22e44aee5ed057cf4ae432040f57b
#
_cell.length_a   1.000
_cell.length_b   1.000
_cell.length_c   1.000
_cell.angle_alpha   90.00
_cell.angle_beta   90.00
_cell.angle_gamma   90.00
#
_symmetry.space_group_name_H-M   'P 1'
#
loop_
_entity.id
_entity.type
_entity.pdbx_description
1 polymer ?
#
loop_
_entity_poly.entity_id
_entity_poly.type
_entity_poly.pdbx_seq_one_letter_code
_entity_poly.pdbx_strand_id
1 'polypeptide(L)'
;MMKWIRENCLSPAEPLRQEPPLLKDRRLLFCLISVLCWGLVAHGYGFLNCNFSHDSLNAFYATPRENQWKLENGRFIVPVYRALFRGSFALPWLVGLLALVFIGLSLYLMARMLKLRKPLLLVLAGGILTVNLSVTAQTATYIHELDCNYLALLLAVAAVYLWYFYRGWLPFLGSTALIFLSLGIYQSFFATAAVLMILLSLKELHEDADVSSVFLRGLRGIGALLLAIVGYCLFNAILCRLFHLAQPYAAAQSISILTSLPSLIAGTYSDFFQALHNRAYPDSFRFVLYAVDIFLLATLVYALAQKRKEPVRLLLMAVLLCVMPLAMDVTFVLTQGDQVHELTYYAVWMVWLIYLLVTFHPGICPVSRRWPRVVCVCLVGIILWQNVVFANTAYMKKQVAEKATYSTITRVLDRIEQREDYVYCETPVAFIGTGGGIAYPMEYGNMHRLVGLHLNDSIGVDIPFDFYNAYRAYFRYVLDYPIILCWESKWWELQSSEKVAQMPAFPHPDCIQMIDGILVVKMGPDGE
;
A
#
# COMPACT_ATOMS: atom_id res chain seq x y z
N MET A 1 -11.98 -8.86 -38.14
CA MET A 1 -11.37 -9.68 -37.06
C MET A 1 -10.01 -10.25 -37.44
N MET A 2 -9.85 -11.03 -38.52
CA MET A 2 -8.54 -11.61 -38.92
C MET A 2 -7.43 -10.58 -39.18
N LYS A 3 -7.72 -9.44 -39.85
CA LYS A 3 -6.74 -8.36 -40.07
C LYS A 3 -6.29 -7.77 -38.74
N TRP A 4 -7.21 -7.56 -37.80
CA TRP A 4 -6.90 -7.07 -36.48
C TRP A 4 -6.02 -8.04 -35.67
N ILE A 5 -6.31 -9.37 -35.71
CA ILE A 5 -5.49 -10.41 -35.07
C ILE A 5 -4.08 -10.39 -35.65
N ARG A 6 -3.94 -10.31 -37.00
CA ARG A 6 -2.64 -10.26 -37.66
C ARG A 6 -1.83 -9.04 -37.21
N GLU A 7 -2.45 -7.85 -37.14
CA GLU A 7 -1.77 -6.60 -36.83
C GLU A 7 -1.48 -6.45 -35.31
N ASN A 8 -2.34 -6.99 -34.44
CA ASN A 8 -2.21 -6.77 -32.99
C ASN A 8 -1.62 -7.95 -32.22
N CYS A 9 -1.71 -9.17 -32.78
CA CYS A 9 -1.23 -10.37 -32.09
C CYS A 9 -0.04 -11.04 -32.78
N LEU A 10 0.06 -10.95 -34.14
CA LEU A 10 1.09 -11.67 -34.88
C LEU A 10 2.27 -10.81 -35.31
N SER A 11 2.13 -9.48 -35.31
CA SER A 11 3.28 -8.59 -35.58
C SER A 11 4.22 -8.52 -34.36
N PRO A 12 5.55 -8.43 -34.57
CA PRO A 12 6.50 -8.48 -33.47
C PRO A 12 6.38 -7.29 -32.50
N ALA A 13 6.48 -6.08 -32.97
CA ALA A 13 6.24 -4.87 -32.17
C ALA A 13 6.13 -3.66 -33.11
N GLU A 14 5.02 -2.93 -32.99
CA GLU A 14 4.82 -1.71 -33.77
C GLU A 14 4.39 -0.56 -32.83
N PRO A 15 5.01 0.62 -32.93
CA PRO A 15 4.60 1.79 -32.16
C PRO A 15 3.26 2.31 -32.70
N LEU A 16 2.28 2.48 -31.80
CA LEU A 16 0.98 3.08 -32.10
C LEU A 16 1.00 4.60 -32.04
N ARG A 17 1.97 5.17 -31.31
CA ARG A 17 2.08 6.61 -31.05
C ARG A 17 3.54 7.03 -31.02
N GLN A 18 3.81 8.23 -31.54
CA GLN A 18 5.13 8.83 -31.47
C GLN A 18 5.24 9.69 -30.19
N GLU A 19 6.25 9.41 -29.39
CA GLU A 19 6.64 10.19 -28.23
C GLU A 19 8.16 10.42 -28.25
N PRO A 20 8.65 11.52 -27.70
CA PRO A 20 10.09 11.78 -27.62
C PRO A 20 10.81 10.66 -26.86
N PRO A 21 12.11 10.43 -27.13
CA PRO A 21 12.90 9.44 -26.38
C PRO A 21 12.81 9.70 -24.87
N LEU A 22 12.70 8.61 -24.07
CA LEU A 22 12.43 8.68 -22.64
C LEU A 22 13.41 9.62 -21.90
N LEU A 23 14.70 9.49 -22.15
CA LEU A 23 15.74 10.24 -21.44
C LEU A 23 15.88 11.72 -21.90
N LYS A 24 15.31 12.09 -23.05
CA LYS A 24 15.34 13.49 -23.56
C LYS A 24 14.10 14.29 -23.17
N ASP A 25 13.15 13.66 -22.49
CA ASP A 25 11.89 14.30 -22.08
C ASP A 25 12.07 15.03 -20.75
N ARG A 26 12.00 16.36 -20.77
CA ARG A 26 12.10 17.19 -19.56
C ARG A 26 11.07 16.87 -18.49
N ARG A 27 9.95 16.23 -18.85
CA ARG A 27 8.91 15.79 -17.89
C ARG A 27 9.48 14.82 -16.85
N LEU A 28 10.49 14.01 -17.21
CA LEU A 28 11.14 13.07 -16.27
C LEU A 28 11.69 13.81 -15.04
N LEU A 29 12.46 14.85 -15.26
CA LEU A 29 13.05 15.62 -14.16
C LEU A 29 11.97 16.30 -13.29
N PHE A 30 10.94 16.90 -13.93
CA PHE A 30 9.83 17.52 -13.19
C PHE A 30 9.06 16.50 -12.34
N CYS A 31 8.80 15.30 -12.86
CA CYS A 31 8.11 14.25 -12.12
C CYS A 31 8.93 13.77 -10.91
N LEU A 32 10.23 13.53 -11.11
CA LEU A 32 11.13 13.12 -10.03
C LEU A 32 11.23 14.20 -8.95
N ILE A 33 11.48 15.45 -9.32
CA ILE A 33 11.56 16.57 -8.36
C ILE A 33 10.24 16.75 -7.62
N SER A 34 9.10 16.71 -8.32
CA SER A 34 7.78 16.85 -7.70
C SER A 34 7.54 15.79 -6.63
N VAL A 35 7.78 14.51 -6.96
CA VAL A 35 7.59 13.39 -6.04
C VAL A 35 8.58 13.47 -4.88
N LEU A 36 9.84 13.79 -5.13
CA LEU A 36 10.84 13.97 -4.07
C LEU A 36 10.46 15.10 -3.11
N CYS A 37 10.02 16.26 -3.62
CA CYS A 37 9.59 17.37 -2.75
C CYS A 37 8.38 16.98 -1.90
N TRP A 38 7.32 16.45 -2.51
CA TRP A 38 6.14 16.01 -1.76
C TRP A 38 6.47 14.89 -0.77
N GLY A 39 7.25 13.90 -1.21
CA GLY A 39 7.64 12.75 -0.39
C GLY A 39 8.50 13.14 0.81
N LEU A 40 9.47 14.03 0.63
CA LEU A 40 10.30 14.49 1.75
C LEU A 40 9.50 15.34 2.74
N VAL A 41 8.60 16.21 2.27
CA VAL A 41 7.75 17.00 3.15
C VAL A 41 6.75 16.14 3.93
N ALA A 42 6.18 15.10 3.31
CA ALA A 42 5.20 14.23 3.95
C ALA A 42 5.84 13.08 4.77
N HIS A 43 6.87 12.42 4.23
CA HIS A 43 7.38 11.15 4.76
C HIS A 43 8.83 11.22 5.26
N GLY A 44 9.56 12.31 4.95
CA GLY A 44 10.99 12.46 5.33
C GLY A 44 11.21 12.30 6.84
N TYR A 45 10.28 12.79 7.66
CA TYR A 45 10.33 12.57 9.11
C TYR A 45 10.28 11.09 9.49
N GLY A 46 9.38 10.32 8.86
CA GLY A 46 9.29 8.86 9.07
C GLY A 46 10.55 8.13 8.61
N PHE A 47 11.14 8.53 7.48
CA PHE A 47 12.36 7.92 6.96
C PHE A 47 13.58 8.15 7.86
N LEU A 48 13.67 9.33 8.49
CA LEU A 48 14.81 9.70 9.34
C LEU A 48 14.73 9.15 10.75
N ASN A 49 13.53 8.97 11.29
CA ASN A 49 13.37 8.61 12.70
C ASN A 49 13.26 7.10 12.95
N CYS A 50 13.31 6.28 11.93
CA CYS A 50 13.36 4.81 12.03
C CYS A 50 12.27 4.21 12.95
N ASN A 51 11.05 4.75 12.88
CA ASN A 51 9.93 4.29 13.71
C ASN A 51 9.40 2.96 13.18
N PHE A 52 9.94 1.85 13.68
CA PHE A 52 9.54 0.51 13.26
C PHE A 52 8.13 0.17 13.79
N SER A 53 7.33 -0.51 12.98
CA SER A 53 6.19 -1.31 13.43
C SER A 53 6.70 -2.68 13.91
N HIS A 54 5.83 -3.50 14.49
CA HIS A 54 6.15 -4.89 14.80
C HIS A 54 6.64 -5.65 13.55
N ASP A 55 5.98 -5.48 12.39
CA ASP A 55 6.38 -6.07 11.11
C ASP A 55 7.77 -5.61 10.68
N SER A 56 8.00 -4.30 10.73
CA SER A 56 9.28 -3.71 10.34
C SER A 56 10.41 -4.12 11.28
N LEU A 57 10.12 -4.25 12.56
CA LEU A 57 11.08 -4.68 13.57
C LEU A 57 11.44 -6.16 13.40
N ASN A 58 10.47 -7.03 13.15
CA ASN A 58 10.70 -8.44 12.83
C ASN A 58 11.48 -8.62 11.52
N ALA A 59 11.28 -7.73 10.56
CA ALA A 59 11.98 -7.70 9.27
C ALA A 59 13.21 -6.77 9.26
N PHE A 60 13.69 -6.30 10.42
CA PHE A 60 14.87 -5.45 10.53
C PHE A 60 16.08 -6.05 9.83
N TYR A 61 16.24 -7.35 9.94
CA TYR A 61 17.19 -8.14 9.17
C TYR A 61 16.44 -9.29 8.48
N ALA A 62 16.56 -9.40 7.16
CA ALA A 62 15.91 -10.43 6.36
C ALA A 62 16.52 -11.82 6.66
N THR A 63 15.99 -12.48 7.67
CA THR A 63 16.36 -13.86 8.04
C THR A 63 15.80 -14.86 7.02
N PRO A 64 16.30 -16.12 7.02
CA PRO A 64 15.67 -17.19 6.22
C PRO A 64 14.17 -17.35 6.50
N ARG A 65 13.73 -17.19 7.75
CA ARG A 65 12.32 -17.27 8.14
C ARG A 65 11.50 -16.11 7.55
N GLU A 66 12.02 -14.90 7.57
CA GLU A 66 11.36 -13.74 6.97
C GLU A 66 11.26 -13.90 5.44
N ASN A 67 12.31 -14.39 4.79
CA ASN A 67 12.26 -14.70 3.36
C ASN A 67 11.24 -15.82 3.04
N GLN A 68 11.15 -16.85 3.88
CA GLN A 68 10.12 -17.88 3.77
C GLN A 68 8.73 -17.28 3.89
N TRP A 69 8.49 -16.39 4.85
CA TRP A 69 7.21 -15.66 5.02
C TRP A 69 6.82 -14.87 3.76
N LYS A 70 7.80 -14.24 3.07
CA LYS A 70 7.53 -13.57 1.79
C LYS A 70 7.08 -14.55 0.71
N LEU A 71 7.68 -15.72 0.64
CA LEU A 71 7.27 -16.78 -0.30
C LEU A 71 5.87 -17.32 0.04
N GLU A 72 5.57 -17.55 1.31
CA GLU A 72 4.26 -17.98 1.80
C GLU A 72 3.15 -16.99 1.42
N ASN A 73 3.46 -15.69 1.40
CA ASN A 73 2.56 -14.60 0.96
C ASN A 73 2.58 -14.34 -0.56
N GLY A 74 3.24 -15.18 -1.35
CA GLY A 74 3.35 -15.02 -2.80
C GLY A 74 4.23 -13.87 -3.27
N ARG A 75 5.06 -13.29 -2.38
CA ARG A 75 5.99 -12.17 -2.68
C ARG A 75 7.38 -12.68 -3.06
N PHE A 76 7.44 -13.61 -3.99
CA PHE A 76 8.66 -14.36 -4.33
C PHE A 76 9.76 -13.53 -4.99
N ILE A 77 9.47 -12.35 -5.52
CA ILE A 77 10.48 -11.44 -6.09
C ILE A 77 11.21 -10.64 -5.00
N VAL A 78 10.58 -10.41 -3.84
CA VAL A 78 11.15 -9.58 -2.76
C VAL A 78 12.50 -10.10 -2.25
N PRO A 79 12.67 -11.40 -1.91
CA PRO A 79 13.97 -11.93 -1.51
C PRO A 79 15.06 -11.77 -2.60
N VAL A 80 14.67 -11.96 -3.88
CA VAL A 80 15.59 -11.81 -5.03
C VAL A 80 16.02 -10.36 -5.20
N TYR A 81 15.08 -9.42 -5.14
CA TYR A 81 15.38 -7.99 -5.22
C TYR A 81 16.31 -7.54 -4.09
N ARG A 82 16.04 -7.94 -2.85
CA ARG A 82 16.88 -7.62 -1.71
C ARG A 82 18.31 -8.16 -1.90
N ALA A 83 18.44 -9.41 -2.29
CA ALA A 83 19.74 -10.03 -2.50
C ALA A 83 20.60 -9.33 -3.58
N LEU A 84 19.96 -8.82 -4.65
CA LEU A 84 20.66 -8.21 -5.77
C LEU A 84 20.94 -6.71 -5.61
N PHE A 85 20.05 -5.95 -4.95
CA PHE A 85 20.08 -4.49 -5.02
C PHE A 85 20.25 -3.76 -3.68
N ARG A 86 19.83 -4.35 -2.56
CA ARG A 86 19.73 -3.62 -1.30
C ARG A 86 20.37 -4.30 -0.09
N GLY A 87 20.53 -5.60 -0.14
CA GLY A 87 20.94 -6.40 1.02
C GLY A 87 19.80 -6.65 2.02
N SER A 88 20.12 -7.23 3.16
CA SER A 88 19.18 -7.83 4.09
C SER A 88 18.67 -6.89 5.19
N PHE A 89 19.31 -5.74 5.40
CA PHE A 89 18.88 -4.80 6.43
C PHE A 89 17.72 -3.91 6.00
N ALA A 90 16.86 -3.55 6.94
CA ALA A 90 15.95 -2.44 6.80
C ALA A 90 16.75 -1.12 6.89
N LEU A 91 16.77 -0.35 5.82
CA LEU A 91 17.47 0.92 5.71
C LEU A 91 16.45 2.03 5.42
N PRO A 92 15.68 2.52 6.41
CA PRO A 92 14.49 3.35 6.19
C PRO A 92 14.71 4.55 5.27
N TRP A 93 15.83 5.27 5.46
CA TRP A 93 16.16 6.40 4.61
C TRP A 93 16.40 6.03 3.14
N LEU A 94 17.23 5.01 2.92
CA LEU A 94 17.54 4.55 1.56
C LEU A 94 16.31 3.96 0.87
N VAL A 95 15.58 3.11 1.59
CA VAL A 95 14.35 2.46 1.12
C VAL A 95 13.29 3.50 0.77
N GLY A 96 13.11 4.52 1.63
CA GLY A 96 12.20 5.63 1.38
C GLY A 96 12.58 6.44 0.14
N LEU A 97 13.86 6.77 -0.05
CA LEU A 97 14.32 7.47 -1.25
C LEU A 97 14.11 6.66 -2.53
N LEU A 98 14.42 5.36 -2.52
CA LEU A 98 14.19 4.47 -3.66
C LEU A 98 12.69 4.38 -3.99
N ALA A 99 11.84 4.28 -2.98
CA ALA A 99 10.39 4.30 -3.15
C ALA A 99 9.93 5.59 -3.87
N LEU A 100 10.41 6.76 -3.44
CA LEU A 100 10.10 8.04 -4.09
C LEU A 100 10.59 8.09 -5.54
N VAL A 101 11.78 7.54 -5.83
CA VAL A 101 12.27 7.44 -7.22
C VAL A 101 11.33 6.56 -8.06
N PHE A 102 10.90 5.42 -7.57
CA PHE A 102 9.98 4.54 -8.29
C PHE A 102 8.59 5.15 -8.49
N ILE A 103 8.05 5.89 -7.51
CA ILE A 103 6.82 6.68 -7.69
C ILE A 103 7.03 7.77 -8.75
N GLY A 104 8.17 8.47 -8.74
CA GLY A 104 8.50 9.52 -9.71
C GLY A 104 8.61 9.00 -11.14
N LEU A 105 9.23 7.83 -11.33
CA LEU A 105 9.28 7.14 -12.63
C LEU A 105 7.88 6.67 -13.06
N SER A 106 7.06 6.19 -12.14
CA SER A 106 5.66 5.81 -12.40
C SER A 106 4.85 7.02 -12.84
N LEU A 107 4.95 8.16 -12.13
CA LEU A 107 4.33 9.42 -12.53
C LEU A 107 4.77 9.85 -13.94
N TYR A 108 6.05 9.73 -14.25
CA TYR A 108 6.56 10.08 -15.57
C TYR A 108 5.93 9.23 -16.69
N LEU A 109 5.85 7.92 -16.52
CA LEU A 109 5.18 7.05 -17.49
C LEU A 109 3.68 7.38 -17.60
N MET A 110 3.01 7.61 -16.48
CA MET A 110 1.60 8.07 -16.47
C MET A 110 1.44 9.42 -17.17
N ALA A 111 2.33 10.38 -16.92
CA ALA A 111 2.28 11.70 -17.54
C ALA A 111 2.41 11.64 -19.07
N ARG A 112 3.19 10.68 -19.60
CA ARG A 112 3.28 10.42 -21.05
C ARG A 112 1.99 9.86 -21.61
N MET A 113 1.41 8.84 -20.98
CA MET A 113 0.16 8.20 -21.41
C MET A 113 -1.02 9.18 -21.35
N LEU A 114 -1.10 9.96 -20.28
CA LEU A 114 -2.17 10.93 -20.01
C LEU A 114 -1.94 12.28 -20.69
N LYS A 115 -0.81 12.47 -21.37
CA LYS A 115 -0.40 13.71 -22.05
C LYS A 115 -0.31 14.92 -21.10
N LEU A 116 0.10 14.69 -19.84
CA LEU A 116 0.34 15.77 -18.90
C LEU A 116 1.61 16.54 -19.28
N ARG A 117 1.47 17.85 -19.56
CA ARG A 117 2.59 18.69 -19.99
C ARG A 117 2.80 19.92 -19.11
N LYS A 118 1.75 20.37 -18.41
CA LYS A 118 1.81 21.57 -17.58
C LYS A 118 2.51 21.27 -16.26
N PRO A 119 3.53 22.04 -15.82
CA PRO A 119 4.22 21.81 -14.56
C PRO A 119 3.29 21.70 -13.35
N LEU A 120 2.26 22.57 -13.26
CA LEU A 120 1.27 22.53 -12.18
C LEU A 120 0.57 21.16 -12.09
N LEU A 121 0.19 20.55 -13.24
CA LEU A 121 -0.46 19.26 -13.25
C LEU A 121 0.50 18.14 -12.82
N LEU A 122 1.78 18.23 -13.18
CA LEU A 122 2.80 17.27 -12.76
C LEU A 122 3.06 17.39 -11.25
N VAL A 123 3.06 18.60 -10.71
CA VAL A 123 3.22 18.83 -9.26
C VAL A 123 2.03 18.26 -8.48
N LEU A 124 0.80 18.57 -8.89
CA LEU A 124 -0.39 18.06 -8.22
C LEU A 124 -0.52 16.54 -8.36
N ALA A 125 -0.27 15.99 -9.56
CA ALA A 125 -0.28 14.53 -9.77
C ALA A 125 0.81 13.84 -8.96
N GLY A 126 2.00 14.44 -8.85
CA GLY A 126 3.07 13.97 -7.97
C GLY A 126 2.63 13.90 -6.51
N GLY A 127 1.97 14.97 -6.03
CA GLY A 127 1.38 14.98 -4.69
C GLY A 127 0.35 13.86 -4.50
N ILE A 128 -0.61 13.70 -5.42
CA ILE A 128 -1.66 12.67 -5.34
C ILE A 128 -1.05 11.26 -5.23
N LEU A 129 -0.02 10.94 -6.01
CA LEU A 129 0.61 9.63 -5.99
C LEU A 129 1.49 9.40 -4.77
N THR A 130 2.01 10.48 -4.15
CA THR A 130 2.98 10.38 -3.06
C THR A 130 2.32 10.60 -1.70
N VAL A 131 1.40 11.58 -1.61
CA VAL A 131 0.83 12.03 -0.33
C VAL A 131 -0.62 11.58 -0.20
N ASN A 132 -0.80 10.33 0.16
CA ASN A 132 -2.12 9.72 0.41
C ASN A 132 -2.04 8.74 1.57
N LEU A 133 -3.19 8.30 2.10
CA LEU A 133 -3.22 7.43 3.27
C LEU A 133 -2.53 6.08 3.03
N SER A 134 -2.56 5.52 1.81
CA SER A 134 -1.87 4.25 1.54
C SER A 134 -0.36 4.39 1.65
N VAL A 135 0.23 5.48 1.16
CA VAL A 135 1.67 5.73 1.33
C VAL A 135 2.01 5.96 2.80
N THR A 136 1.15 6.69 3.53
CA THR A 136 1.33 6.92 4.97
C THR A 136 1.24 5.61 5.76
N ALA A 137 0.23 4.77 5.51
CA ALA A 137 0.06 3.48 6.15
C ALA A 137 1.22 2.52 5.82
N GLN A 138 1.63 2.44 4.54
CA GLN A 138 2.78 1.61 4.14
C GLN A 138 4.09 2.09 4.77
N THR A 139 4.32 3.40 4.88
CA THR A 139 5.49 3.95 5.57
C THR A 139 5.45 3.64 7.07
N ALA A 140 4.28 3.73 7.70
CA ALA A 140 4.11 3.44 9.11
C ALA A 140 4.24 1.95 9.46
N THR A 141 3.91 1.05 8.52
CA THR A 141 3.87 -0.41 8.74
C THR A 141 5.04 -1.13 8.08
N TYR A 142 5.31 -0.85 6.80
CA TYR A 142 6.26 -1.58 5.95
C TYR A 142 7.46 -0.73 5.52
N ILE A 143 7.98 0.12 6.41
CA ILE A 143 9.13 0.98 6.11
C ILE A 143 10.34 0.19 5.60
N HIS A 144 10.44 -1.09 5.97
CA HIS A 144 11.50 -2.01 5.55
C HIS A 144 11.35 -2.50 4.09
N GLU A 145 10.21 -2.27 3.44
CA GLU A 145 9.88 -2.80 2.10
C GLU A 145 9.32 -1.75 1.12
N LEU A 146 9.32 -0.48 1.47
CA LEU A 146 8.71 0.56 0.62
C LEU A 146 9.29 0.56 -0.80
N ASP A 147 10.59 0.37 -0.96
CA ASP A 147 11.25 0.29 -2.26
C ASP A 147 10.70 -0.87 -3.12
N CYS A 148 10.55 -2.06 -2.52
CA CYS A 148 9.95 -3.21 -3.19
C CYS A 148 8.52 -2.90 -3.62
N ASN A 149 7.70 -2.38 -2.71
CA ASN A 149 6.29 -2.08 -2.98
C ASN A 149 6.17 -1.08 -4.14
N TYR A 150 6.93 0.02 -4.13
CA TYR A 150 6.83 1.01 -5.22
C TYR A 150 7.57 0.61 -6.50
N LEU A 151 8.48 -0.35 -6.45
CA LEU A 151 8.95 -1.05 -7.65
C LEU A 151 7.80 -1.82 -8.32
N ALA A 152 6.95 -2.49 -7.54
CA ALA A 152 5.76 -3.15 -8.08
C ALA A 152 4.80 -2.16 -8.75
N LEU A 153 4.61 -0.96 -8.19
CA LEU A 153 3.87 0.13 -8.85
C LEU A 153 4.50 0.49 -10.19
N LEU A 154 5.81 0.69 -10.23
CA LEU A 154 6.52 1.03 -11.46
C LEU A 154 6.35 -0.05 -12.53
N LEU A 155 6.47 -1.32 -12.16
CA LEU A 155 6.27 -2.46 -13.07
C LEU A 155 4.83 -2.50 -13.62
N ALA A 156 3.82 -2.30 -12.75
CA ALA A 156 2.42 -2.24 -13.15
C ALA A 156 2.16 -1.10 -14.15
N VAL A 157 2.70 0.10 -13.88
CA VAL A 157 2.56 1.27 -14.77
C VAL A 157 3.33 1.06 -16.08
N ALA A 158 4.53 0.47 -16.04
CA ALA A 158 5.32 0.15 -17.22
C ALA A 158 4.62 -0.90 -18.11
N ALA A 159 3.91 -1.85 -17.51
CA ALA A 159 3.09 -2.81 -18.24
C ALA A 159 1.99 -2.11 -19.05
N VAL A 160 1.27 -1.16 -18.41
CA VAL A 160 0.25 -0.36 -19.09
C VAL A 160 0.87 0.53 -20.16
N TYR A 161 2.08 1.05 -19.93
CA TYR A 161 2.81 1.82 -20.93
C TYR A 161 3.08 1.01 -22.21
N LEU A 162 3.55 -0.24 -22.08
CA LEU A 162 3.75 -1.14 -23.23
C LEU A 162 2.42 -1.45 -23.94
N TRP A 163 1.38 -1.78 -23.18
CA TRP A 163 0.05 -2.02 -23.74
C TRP A 163 -0.52 -0.81 -24.48
N TYR A 164 -0.25 0.40 -24.01
CA TYR A 164 -0.82 1.63 -24.56
C TYR A 164 -0.09 2.12 -25.82
N PHE A 165 1.24 2.07 -25.83
CA PHE A 165 2.05 2.64 -26.91
C PHE A 165 2.40 1.67 -28.04
N TYR A 166 2.32 0.36 -27.79
CA TYR A 166 2.76 -0.64 -28.74
C TYR A 166 1.69 -1.69 -29.01
N ARG A 167 1.72 -2.27 -30.22
CA ARG A 167 0.93 -3.45 -30.58
C ARG A 167 1.87 -4.59 -31.01
N GLY A 168 1.32 -5.80 -31.10
CA GLY A 168 2.06 -7.02 -31.41
C GLY A 168 2.16 -7.94 -30.20
N TRP A 169 2.66 -9.13 -30.43
CA TRP A 169 2.75 -10.16 -29.39
C TRP A 169 3.84 -9.89 -28.35
N LEU A 170 5.00 -9.29 -28.77
CA LEU A 170 6.09 -8.96 -27.85
C LEU A 170 5.67 -7.94 -26.78
N PRO A 171 5.07 -6.78 -27.10
CA PRO A 171 4.54 -5.88 -26.09
C PRO A 171 3.43 -6.50 -25.24
N PHE A 172 2.62 -7.40 -25.78
CA PHE A 172 1.61 -8.13 -25.01
C PHE A 172 2.25 -9.04 -23.95
N LEU A 173 3.23 -9.86 -24.35
CA LEU A 173 3.98 -10.70 -23.40
C LEU A 173 4.78 -9.86 -22.40
N GLY A 174 5.41 -8.78 -22.87
CA GLY A 174 6.12 -7.84 -21.99
C GLY A 174 5.22 -7.21 -20.95
N SER A 175 4.01 -6.75 -21.35
CA SER A 175 3.00 -6.24 -20.43
C SER A 175 2.56 -7.30 -19.41
N THR A 176 2.26 -8.52 -19.87
CA THR A 176 1.90 -9.65 -19.02
C THR A 176 3.02 -9.99 -18.02
N ALA A 177 4.26 -10.05 -18.48
CA ALA A 177 5.42 -10.36 -17.65
C ALA A 177 5.65 -9.28 -16.56
N LEU A 178 5.51 -8.00 -16.90
CA LEU A 178 5.66 -6.91 -15.93
C LEU A 178 4.55 -6.93 -14.89
N ILE A 179 3.30 -7.27 -15.25
CA ILE A 179 2.20 -7.45 -14.28
C ILE A 179 2.48 -8.67 -13.38
N PHE A 180 2.93 -9.78 -13.94
CA PHE A 180 3.33 -10.96 -13.19
C PHE A 180 4.43 -10.66 -12.16
N LEU A 181 5.47 -9.92 -12.55
CA LEU A 181 6.54 -9.50 -11.64
C LEU A 181 6.01 -8.55 -10.56
N SER A 182 5.12 -7.60 -10.91
CA SER A 182 4.47 -6.72 -9.96
C SER A 182 3.67 -7.50 -8.91
N LEU A 183 2.88 -8.51 -9.32
CA LEU A 183 2.14 -9.41 -8.44
C LEU A 183 3.08 -10.19 -7.50
N GLY A 184 4.23 -10.65 -8.01
CA GLY A 184 5.24 -11.37 -7.25
C GLY A 184 6.00 -10.50 -6.23
N ILE A 185 5.79 -9.18 -6.23
CA ILE A 185 6.30 -8.24 -5.23
C ILE A 185 5.19 -7.80 -4.29
N TYR A 186 4.13 -7.15 -4.84
CA TYR A 186 3.03 -6.62 -4.05
C TYR A 186 1.74 -6.58 -4.88
N GLN A 187 0.79 -7.43 -4.53
CA GLN A 187 -0.40 -7.71 -5.33
C GLN A 187 -1.34 -6.51 -5.52
N SER A 188 -1.37 -5.58 -4.57
CA SER A 188 -2.27 -4.42 -4.56
C SER A 188 -2.15 -3.52 -5.81
N PHE A 189 -0.96 -3.43 -6.42
CA PHE A 189 -0.77 -2.57 -7.60
C PHE A 189 -1.33 -3.13 -8.91
N PHE A 190 -1.85 -4.36 -8.89
CA PHE A 190 -2.69 -4.89 -9.97
C PHE A 190 -3.90 -3.99 -10.24
N ALA A 191 -4.56 -3.51 -9.18
CA ALA A 191 -5.65 -2.53 -9.26
C ALA A 191 -5.23 -1.27 -10.04
N THR A 192 -4.02 -0.75 -9.77
CA THR A 192 -3.50 0.44 -10.47
C THR A 192 -3.36 0.21 -11.98
N ALA A 193 -2.88 -0.97 -12.41
CA ALA A 193 -2.79 -1.31 -13.83
C ALA A 193 -4.18 -1.35 -14.49
N ALA A 194 -5.15 -2.01 -13.86
CA ALA A 194 -6.52 -2.12 -14.36
C ALA A 194 -7.19 -0.73 -14.47
N VAL A 195 -7.07 0.10 -13.44
CA VAL A 195 -7.63 1.48 -13.42
C VAL A 195 -7.01 2.34 -14.51
N LEU A 196 -5.69 2.28 -14.70
CA LEU A 196 -5.03 3.05 -15.77
C LEU A 196 -5.50 2.61 -17.15
N MET A 197 -5.68 1.30 -17.40
CA MET A 197 -6.22 0.81 -18.68
C MET A 197 -7.64 1.33 -18.94
N ILE A 198 -8.50 1.32 -17.91
CA ILE A 198 -9.86 1.89 -18.00
C ILE A 198 -9.80 3.39 -18.25
N LEU A 199 -9.00 4.14 -17.51
CA LEU A 199 -8.87 5.59 -17.63
C LEU A 199 -8.36 6.01 -19.01
N LEU A 200 -7.38 5.30 -19.57
CA LEU A 200 -6.88 5.55 -20.92
C LEU A 200 -7.91 5.23 -21.98
N SER A 201 -8.70 4.17 -21.82
CA SER A 201 -9.82 3.83 -22.71
C SER A 201 -10.91 4.89 -22.67
N LEU A 202 -11.30 5.37 -21.49
CA LEU A 202 -12.26 6.49 -21.32
C LEU A 202 -11.76 7.76 -21.98
N LYS A 203 -10.48 8.11 -21.78
CA LYS A 203 -9.86 9.28 -22.41
C LYS A 203 -9.93 9.21 -23.93
N GLU A 204 -9.61 8.07 -24.54
CA GLU A 204 -9.65 7.89 -25.99
C GLU A 204 -11.07 7.91 -26.55
N LEU A 205 -12.03 7.27 -25.86
CA LEU A 205 -13.44 7.36 -26.23
C LEU A 205 -13.93 8.81 -26.19
N HIS A 206 -13.49 9.61 -25.23
CA HIS A 206 -13.84 11.02 -25.16
C HIS A 206 -13.16 11.85 -26.26
N GLU A 207 -11.92 11.50 -26.66
CA GLU A 207 -11.16 12.11 -27.78
C GLU A 207 -11.60 11.58 -29.17
N ASP A 208 -12.78 10.97 -29.29
CA ASP A 208 -13.39 10.47 -30.53
C ASP A 208 -12.62 9.36 -31.25
N ALA A 209 -11.80 8.58 -30.54
CA ALA A 209 -11.19 7.37 -31.09
C ALA A 209 -12.25 6.35 -31.54
N ASP A 210 -11.92 5.50 -32.49
CA ASP A 210 -12.82 4.45 -32.96
C ASP A 210 -13.18 3.47 -31.83
N VAL A 211 -14.49 3.29 -31.59
CA VAL A 211 -15.04 2.48 -30.49
C VAL A 211 -14.56 1.03 -30.57
N SER A 212 -14.55 0.45 -31.79
CA SER A 212 -14.13 -0.94 -32.00
C SER A 212 -12.65 -1.13 -31.66
N SER A 213 -11.81 -0.18 -32.04
CA SER A 213 -10.37 -0.21 -31.73
C SER A 213 -10.11 -0.12 -30.23
N VAL A 214 -10.81 0.76 -29.52
CA VAL A 214 -10.70 0.90 -28.06
C VAL A 214 -11.19 -0.37 -27.36
N PHE A 215 -12.34 -0.91 -27.78
CA PHE A 215 -12.89 -2.14 -27.22
C PHE A 215 -11.95 -3.35 -27.40
N LEU A 216 -11.44 -3.56 -28.62
CA LEU A 216 -10.53 -4.67 -28.90
C LEU A 216 -9.20 -4.54 -28.15
N ARG A 217 -8.69 -3.30 -27.97
CA ARG A 217 -7.51 -3.07 -27.14
C ARG A 217 -7.83 -3.33 -25.67
N GLY A 218 -9.02 -2.93 -25.20
CA GLY A 218 -9.49 -3.27 -23.84
C GLY A 218 -9.51 -4.77 -23.60
N LEU A 219 -10.05 -5.58 -24.53
CA LEU A 219 -10.01 -7.04 -24.45
C LEU A 219 -8.59 -7.59 -24.38
N ARG A 220 -7.66 -7.01 -25.15
CA ARG A 220 -6.25 -7.37 -25.07
C ARG A 220 -5.64 -7.04 -23.70
N GLY A 221 -6.02 -5.90 -23.10
CA GLY A 221 -5.62 -5.53 -21.74
C GLY A 221 -6.13 -6.53 -20.70
N ILE A 222 -7.41 -6.88 -20.76
CA ILE A 222 -8.03 -7.92 -19.90
C ILE A 222 -7.27 -9.25 -20.08
N GLY A 223 -6.97 -9.65 -21.32
CA GLY A 223 -6.20 -10.86 -21.60
C GLY A 223 -4.81 -10.86 -20.96
N ALA A 224 -4.10 -9.72 -20.96
CA ALA A 224 -2.80 -9.59 -20.31
C ALA A 224 -2.91 -9.68 -18.77
N LEU A 225 -3.92 -9.02 -18.18
CA LEU A 225 -4.20 -9.07 -16.76
C LEU A 225 -4.53 -10.50 -16.30
N LEU A 226 -5.43 -11.18 -17.00
CA LEU A 226 -5.83 -12.56 -16.66
C LEU A 226 -4.67 -13.54 -16.82
N LEU A 227 -3.90 -13.44 -17.90
CA LEU A 227 -2.74 -14.32 -18.12
C LEU A 227 -1.67 -14.10 -17.04
N ALA A 228 -1.46 -12.86 -16.60
CA ALA A 228 -0.54 -12.56 -15.53
C ALA A 228 -0.99 -13.15 -14.19
N ILE A 229 -2.30 -13.04 -13.83
CA ILE A 229 -2.85 -13.65 -12.62
C ILE A 229 -2.71 -15.18 -12.68
N VAL A 230 -3.12 -15.81 -13.78
CA VAL A 230 -3.01 -17.26 -13.94
C VAL A 230 -1.56 -17.71 -13.81
N GLY A 231 -0.64 -17.03 -14.50
CA GLY A 231 0.79 -17.29 -14.39
C GLY A 231 1.31 -17.14 -12.96
N TYR A 232 0.91 -16.08 -12.26
CA TYR A 232 1.26 -15.83 -10.86
C TYR A 232 0.74 -16.94 -9.93
N CYS A 233 -0.54 -17.31 -10.04
CA CYS A 233 -1.13 -18.36 -9.22
C CYS A 233 -0.45 -19.72 -9.46
N LEU A 234 -0.21 -20.09 -10.73
CA LEU A 234 0.48 -21.33 -11.08
C LEU A 234 1.93 -21.34 -10.55
N PHE A 235 2.67 -20.27 -10.75
CA PHE A 235 4.05 -20.17 -10.29
C PHE A 235 4.13 -20.22 -8.75
N ASN A 236 3.26 -19.47 -8.06
CA ASN A 236 3.19 -19.52 -6.60
C ASN A 236 2.83 -20.92 -6.07
N ALA A 237 1.86 -21.60 -6.70
CA ALA A 237 1.51 -22.96 -6.33
C ALA A 237 2.67 -23.95 -6.53
N ILE A 238 3.46 -23.78 -7.59
CA ILE A 238 4.68 -24.59 -7.81
C ILE A 238 5.70 -24.32 -6.72
N LEU A 239 5.98 -23.06 -6.37
CA LEU A 239 6.93 -22.69 -5.32
C LEU A 239 6.49 -23.26 -3.96
N CYS A 240 5.22 -23.09 -3.60
CA CYS A 240 4.69 -23.62 -2.34
C CYS A 240 4.85 -25.14 -2.24
N ARG A 241 4.64 -25.89 -3.34
CA ARG A 241 4.87 -27.35 -3.37
C ARG A 241 6.35 -27.71 -3.28
N LEU A 242 7.22 -27.02 -4.01
CA LEU A 242 8.65 -27.30 -4.04
C LEU A 242 9.34 -27.06 -2.69
N PHE A 243 8.93 -26.00 -2.00
CA PHE A 243 9.55 -25.58 -0.74
C PHE A 243 8.72 -25.98 0.50
N HIS A 244 7.64 -26.76 0.32
CA HIS A 244 6.72 -27.19 1.39
C HIS A 244 6.22 -26.00 2.25
N LEU A 245 5.84 -24.89 1.58
CA LEU A 245 5.42 -23.68 2.24
C LEU A 245 3.95 -23.73 2.64
N ALA A 246 3.61 -23.16 3.79
CA ALA A 246 2.24 -22.87 4.16
C ALA A 246 1.64 -21.78 3.26
N GLN A 247 0.33 -21.80 3.06
CA GLN A 247 -0.40 -20.74 2.37
C GLN A 247 -1.41 -20.12 3.35
N PRO A 248 -1.03 -19.14 4.14
CA PRO A 248 -1.89 -18.59 5.19
C PRO A 248 -3.21 -18.01 4.66
N TYR A 249 -3.25 -17.59 3.40
CA TYR A 249 -4.45 -17.02 2.76
C TYR A 249 -5.12 -17.95 1.72
N ALA A 250 -4.72 -19.22 1.64
CA ALA A 250 -5.31 -20.17 0.67
C ALA A 250 -6.80 -20.45 0.91
N ALA A 251 -7.27 -20.30 2.14
CA ALA A 251 -8.68 -20.49 2.49
C ALA A 251 -9.61 -19.48 1.78
N ALA A 252 -9.10 -18.30 1.43
CA ALA A 252 -9.84 -17.28 0.68
C ALA A 252 -10.02 -17.62 -0.81
N GLN A 253 -9.32 -18.63 -1.34
CA GLN A 253 -9.32 -18.99 -2.76
C GLN A 253 -10.31 -20.13 -3.11
N SER A 254 -11.25 -20.46 -2.22
CA SER A 254 -12.20 -21.56 -2.44
C SER A 254 -13.26 -21.21 -3.50
N ILE A 255 -13.87 -22.25 -4.07
CA ILE A 255 -14.93 -22.22 -5.12
C ILE A 255 -16.17 -21.35 -4.75
N SER A 256 -16.25 -20.88 -3.50
CA SER A 256 -17.31 -20.00 -3.01
C SER A 256 -17.37 -18.62 -3.69
N ILE A 257 -16.32 -18.17 -4.38
CA ILE A 257 -16.29 -16.87 -5.07
C ILE A 257 -17.43 -16.73 -6.09
N LEU A 258 -17.73 -17.78 -6.85
CA LEU A 258 -18.76 -17.71 -7.89
C LEU A 258 -20.18 -17.57 -7.30
N THR A 259 -20.47 -18.20 -6.18
CA THR A 259 -21.78 -18.13 -5.51
C THR A 259 -21.97 -16.82 -4.75
N SER A 260 -20.88 -16.23 -4.25
CA SER A 260 -20.88 -14.96 -3.49
C SER A 260 -20.60 -13.72 -4.36
N LEU A 261 -20.42 -13.88 -5.68
CA LEU A 261 -20.04 -12.78 -6.58
C LEU A 261 -20.96 -11.55 -6.50
N PRO A 262 -22.31 -11.66 -6.46
CA PRO A 262 -23.16 -10.48 -6.32
C PRO A 262 -22.95 -9.70 -5.02
N SER A 263 -22.80 -10.42 -3.90
CA SER A 263 -22.52 -9.79 -2.59
C SER A 263 -21.12 -9.16 -2.54
N LEU A 264 -20.13 -9.82 -3.17
CA LEU A 264 -18.77 -9.28 -3.29
C LEU A 264 -18.75 -8.00 -4.13
N ILE A 265 -19.46 -7.94 -5.25
CA ILE A 265 -19.59 -6.72 -6.04
C ILE A 265 -20.22 -5.60 -5.22
N ALA A 266 -21.34 -5.86 -4.54
CA ALA A 266 -21.99 -4.86 -3.69
C ALA A 266 -21.10 -4.43 -2.53
N GLY A 267 -20.38 -5.37 -1.91
CA GLY A 267 -19.40 -5.12 -0.87
C GLY A 267 -18.25 -4.22 -1.36
N THR A 268 -17.70 -4.50 -2.54
CA THR A 268 -16.64 -3.69 -3.15
C THR A 268 -17.06 -2.23 -3.36
N TYR A 269 -18.28 -1.97 -3.83
CA TYR A 269 -18.76 -0.58 -3.93
C TYR A 269 -18.89 0.08 -2.57
N SER A 270 -19.41 -0.64 -1.57
CA SER A 270 -19.51 -0.11 -0.20
C SER A 270 -18.13 0.21 0.38
N ASP A 271 -17.17 -0.69 0.21
CA ASP A 271 -15.81 -0.54 0.70
C ASP A 271 -15.06 0.60 -0.02
N PHE A 272 -15.18 0.68 -1.35
CA PHE A 272 -14.64 1.79 -2.14
C PHE A 272 -15.08 3.15 -1.60
N PHE A 273 -16.38 3.34 -1.33
CA PHE A 273 -16.87 4.62 -0.79
C PHE A 273 -16.41 4.85 0.66
N GLN A 274 -16.29 3.80 1.46
CA GLN A 274 -15.73 3.91 2.81
C GLN A 274 -14.23 4.26 2.78
N ALA A 275 -13.46 3.66 1.86
CA ALA A 275 -12.06 3.95 1.65
C ALA A 275 -11.85 5.41 1.22
N LEU A 276 -12.64 5.90 0.24
CA LEU A 276 -12.54 7.26 -0.28
C LEU A 276 -12.84 8.31 0.81
N HIS A 277 -13.79 8.03 1.71
CA HIS A 277 -14.13 8.87 2.87
C HIS A 277 -13.56 8.30 4.17
N ASN A 278 -12.32 7.86 4.14
CA ASN A 278 -11.70 7.11 5.21
C ASN A 278 -11.96 7.72 6.59
N ARG A 279 -12.36 6.87 7.53
CA ARG A 279 -12.74 7.28 8.88
C ARG A 279 -11.56 7.78 9.72
N ALA A 280 -10.33 7.56 9.29
CA ALA A 280 -9.14 8.09 9.93
C ALA A 280 -9.02 9.61 9.79
N TYR A 281 -9.60 10.21 8.75
CA TYR A 281 -9.61 11.66 8.60
C TYR A 281 -10.47 12.38 9.65
N PRO A 282 -10.13 13.64 9.99
CA PRO A 282 -11.00 14.49 10.80
C PRO A 282 -12.38 14.68 10.15
N ASP A 283 -13.45 14.72 10.94
CA ASP A 283 -14.81 14.88 10.43
C ASP A 283 -14.99 16.18 9.62
N SER A 284 -14.33 17.26 10.04
CA SER A 284 -14.32 18.54 9.31
C SER A 284 -13.71 18.43 7.91
N PHE A 285 -12.75 17.53 7.70
CA PHE A 285 -12.12 17.34 6.40
C PHE A 285 -13.02 16.59 5.40
N ARG A 286 -13.96 15.79 5.87
CA ARG A 286 -14.91 15.05 5.00
C ARG A 286 -15.73 15.98 4.10
N PHE A 287 -16.02 17.21 4.53
CA PHE A 287 -16.70 18.19 3.67
C PHE A 287 -15.90 18.51 2.41
N VAL A 288 -14.57 18.54 2.49
CA VAL A 288 -13.70 18.75 1.33
C VAL A 288 -13.78 17.56 0.38
N LEU A 289 -13.79 16.34 0.91
CA LEU A 289 -13.93 15.11 0.11
C LEU A 289 -15.28 15.07 -0.60
N TYR A 290 -16.38 15.36 0.10
CA TYR A 290 -17.70 15.45 -0.52
C TYR A 290 -17.76 16.54 -1.61
N ALA A 291 -17.12 17.68 -1.40
CA ALA A 291 -17.05 18.72 -2.43
C ALA A 291 -16.31 18.20 -3.69
N VAL A 292 -15.20 17.48 -3.54
CA VAL A 292 -14.49 16.85 -4.66
C VAL A 292 -15.39 15.87 -5.40
N ASP A 293 -16.13 15.02 -4.68
CA ASP A 293 -17.03 14.03 -5.29
C ASP A 293 -18.14 14.70 -6.09
N ILE A 294 -18.76 15.75 -5.54
CA ILE A 294 -19.82 16.51 -6.22
C ILE A 294 -19.27 17.15 -7.51
N PHE A 295 -18.11 17.81 -7.44
CA PHE A 295 -17.52 18.44 -8.62
C PHE A 295 -17.04 17.43 -9.64
N LEU A 296 -16.46 16.31 -9.21
CA LEU A 296 -16.06 15.20 -10.09
C LEU A 296 -17.28 14.60 -10.78
N LEU A 297 -18.32 14.24 -10.03
CA LEU A 297 -19.55 13.68 -10.58
C LEU A 297 -20.19 14.63 -11.59
N ALA A 298 -20.33 15.91 -11.25
CA ALA A 298 -20.88 16.91 -12.16
C ALA A 298 -20.06 17.02 -13.46
N THR A 299 -18.72 16.95 -13.37
CA THR A 299 -17.83 17.02 -14.52
C THR A 299 -17.90 15.74 -15.37
N LEU A 300 -18.02 14.57 -14.76
CA LEU A 300 -18.20 13.27 -15.45
C LEU A 300 -19.56 13.23 -16.17
N VAL A 301 -20.64 13.63 -15.51
CA VAL A 301 -21.98 13.70 -16.12
C VAL A 301 -21.96 14.66 -17.31
N TYR A 302 -21.30 15.80 -17.18
CA TYR A 302 -21.15 16.74 -18.28
C TYR A 302 -20.35 16.13 -19.45
N ALA A 303 -19.26 15.41 -19.17
CA ALA A 303 -18.46 14.72 -20.19
C ALA A 303 -19.28 13.65 -20.94
N LEU A 304 -20.09 12.87 -20.22
CA LEU A 304 -20.99 11.88 -20.82
C LEU A 304 -22.08 12.55 -21.68
N ALA A 305 -22.67 13.65 -21.20
CA ALA A 305 -23.69 14.38 -21.91
C ALA A 305 -23.22 14.95 -23.26
N GLN A 306 -21.94 15.26 -23.40
CA GLN A 306 -21.34 15.68 -24.67
C GLN A 306 -21.40 14.58 -25.74
N LYS A 307 -21.38 13.31 -25.34
CA LYS A 307 -21.39 12.12 -26.22
C LYS A 307 -22.80 11.52 -26.43
N ARG A 308 -23.87 12.22 -25.99
CA ARG A 308 -25.27 11.72 -26.04
C ARG A 308 -25.75 11.32 -27.44
N LYS A 309 -25.12 11.85 -28.49
CA LYS A 309 -25.49 11.54 -29.90
C LYS A 309 -24.84 10.22 -30.39
N GLU A 310 -23.96 9.62 -29.63
CA GLU A 310 -23.21 8.43 -30.00
C GLU A 310 -23.50 7.28 -28.98
N PRO A 311 -24.66 6.61 -29.11
CA PRO A 311 -25.17 5.71 -28.04
C PRO A 311 -24.22 4.57 -27.69
N VAL A 312 -23.53 3.96 -28.65
CA VAL A 312 -22.58 2.87 -28.40
C VAL A 312 -21.36 3.36 -27.61
N ARG A 313 -20.85 4.54 -27.98
CA ARG A 313 -19.73 5.18 -27.28
C ARG A 313 -20.12 5.54 -25.86
N LEU A 314 -21.30 6.17 -25.70
CA LEU A 314 -21.86 6.54 -24.41
C LEU A 314 -22.04 5.32 -23.50
N LEU A 315 -22.61 4.24 -24.04
CA LEU A 315 -22.79 2.99 -23.30
C LEU A 315 -21.46 2.43 -22.82
N LEU A 316 -20.46 2.35 -23.70
CA LEU A 316 -19.14 1.84 -23.33
C LEU A 316 -18.47 2.71 -22.27
N MET A 317 -18.56 4.04 -22.39
CA MET A 317 -18.04 4.97 -21.36
C MET A 317 -18.75 4.78 -20.02
N ALA A 318 -20.08 4.63 -20.01
CA ALA A 318 -20.86 4.40 -18.80
C ALA A 318 -20.48 3.07 -18.13
N VAL A 319 -20.35 1.99 -18.91
CA VAL A 319 -19.90 0.69 -18.39
C VAL A 319 -18.50 0.79 -17.78
N LEU A 320 -17.55 1.44 -18.45
CA LEU A 320 -16.19 1.62 -17.93
C LEU A 320 -16.15 2.44 -16.63
N LEU A 321 -17.00 3.48 -16.51
CA LEU A 321 -17.14 4.26 -15.28
C LEU A 321 -17.77 3.44 -14.15
N CYS A 322 -18.76 2.60 -14.45
CA CYS A 322 -19.31 1.68 -13.45
C CYS A 322 -18.31 0.62 -13.00
N VAL A 323 -17.49 0.08 -13.90
CA VAL A 323 -16.47 -0.92 -13.55
C VAL A 323 -15.26 -0.31 -12.81
N MET A 324 -15.04 1.00 -12.93
CA MET A 324 -13.86 1.65 -12.35
C MET A 324 -13.73 1.48 -10.82
N PRO A 325 -14.76 1.69 -9.98
CA PRO A 325 -14.68 1.40 -8.54
C PRO A 325 -14.32 -0.06 -8.22
N LEU A 326 -14.88 -1.01 -8.99
CA LEU A 326 -14.54 -2.43 -8.84
C LEU A 326 -13.07 -2.71 -9.19
N ALA A 327 -12.51 -2.02 -10.19
CA ALA A 327 -11.11 -2.13 -10.55
C ALA A 327 -10.20 -1.45 -9.51
N MET A 328 -10.65 -0.33 -8.91
CA MET A 328 -9.90 0.39 -7.87
C MET A 328 -9.75 -0.43 -6.59
N ASP A 329 -10.77 -1.19 -6.26
CA ASP A 329 -10.83 -2.02 -5.05
C ASP A 329 -11.01 -3.51 -5.38
N VAL A 330 -10.36 -3.98 -6.43
CA VAL A 330 -10.40 -5.39 -6.83
C VAL A 330 -9.85 -6.32 -5.74
N THR A 331 -9.06 -5.81 -4.82
CA THR A 331 -8.55 -6.55 -3.67
C THR A 331 -9.69 -7.10 -2.83
N PHE A 332 -10.77 -6.35 -2.61
CA PHE A 332 -11.97 -6.80 -1.90
C PHE A 332 -12.57 -8.08 -2.52
N VAL A 333 -12.65 -8.12 -3.85
CA VAL A 333 -13.14 -9.32 -4.55
C VAL A 333 -12.18 -10.50 -4.40
N LEU A 334 -10.88 -10.24 -4.55
CA LEU A 334 -9.85 -11.29 -4.51
C LEU A 334 -9.65 -11.88 -3.12
N THR A 335 -9.85 -11.09 -2.06
CA THR A 335 -9.72 -11.52 -0.66
C THR A 335 -11.07 -11.85 -0.01
N GLN A 336 -12.18 -11.75 -0.74
CA GLN A 336 -13.55 -11.93 -0.23
C GLN A 336 -13.89 -10.99 0.94
N GLY A 337 -13.34 -9.78 0.92
CA GLY A 337 -13.53 -8.78 1.97
C GLY A 337 -12.63 -8.92 3.18
N ASP A 338 -11.76 -9.93 3.19
CA ASP A 338 -10.72 -10.07 4.20
C ASP A 338 -9.47 -9.27 3.80
N GLN A 339 -8.68 -8.83 4.78
CA GLN A 339 -7.40 -8.12 4.56
C GLN A 339 -7.50 -6.85 3.70
N VAL A 340 -8.66 -6.20 3.65
CA VAL A 340 -8.87 -4.95 2.89
C VAL A 340 -8.74 -3.76 3.82
N HIS A 341 -7.72 -2.95 3.59
CA HIS A 341 -7.36 -1.79 4.41
C HIS A 341 -6.48 -0.80 3.63
N GLU A 342 -6.06 0.28 4.26
CA GLU A 342 -5.34 1.38 3.60
C GLU A 342 -4.06 0.95 2.88
N LEU A 343 -3.41 -0.12 3.30
CA LEU A 343 -2.23 -0.68 2.61
C LEU A 343 -2.55 -1.12 1.18
N THR A 344 -3.80 -1.50 0.90
CA THR A 344 -4.25 -2.04 -0.39
C THR A 344 -4.99 -1.03 -1.26
N TYR A 345 -5.41 0.12 -0.73
CA TYR A 345 -6.26 1.12 -1.40
C TYR A 345 -5.52 2.08 -2.34
N TYR A 346 -4.27 1.84 -2.72
CA TYR A 346 -3.51 2.82 -3.51
C TYR A 346 -4.24 3.29 -4.77
N ALA A 347 -4.92 2.39 -5.47
CA ALA A 347 -5.66 2.72 -6.68
C ALA A 347 -6.91 3.59 -6.42
N VAL A 348 -7.51 3.54 -5.23
CA VAL A 348 -8.67 4.36 -4.84
C VAL A 348 -8.30 5.84 -4.88
N TRP A 349 -7.09 6.21 -4.44
CA TRP A 349 -6.63 7.60 -4.43
C TRP A 349 -6.43 8.20 -5.82
N MET A 350 -6.44 7.39 -6.88
CA MET A 350 -6.44 7.86 -8.26
C MET A 350 -7.73 8.61 -8.64
N VAL A 351 -8.78 8.56 -7.83
CA VAL A 351 -9.99 9.40 -7.99
C VAL A 351 -9.62 10.88 -8.08
N TRP A 352 -8.68 11.34 -7.26
CA TRP A 352 -8.23 12.74 -7.29
C TRP A 352 -7.42 13.07 -8.55
N LEU A 353 -6.67 12.10 -9.08
CA LEU A 353 -5.99 12.23 -10.38
C LEU A 353 -7.03 12.31 -11.52
N ILE A 354 -8.08 11.49 -11.47
CA ILE A 354 -9.18 11.53 -12.45
C ILE A 354 -9.86 12.89 -12.41
N TYR A 355 -10.16 13.42 -11.22
CA TYR A 355 -10.75 14.76 -11.06
C TYR A 355 -9.88 15.85 -11.71
N LEU A 356 -8.57 15.80 -11.48
CA LEU A 356 -7.60 16.70 -12.09
C LEU A 356 -7.62 16.58 -13.63
N LEU A 357 -7.56 15.36 -14.16
CA LEU A 357 -7.52 15.09 -15.60
C LEU A 357 -8.79 15.56 -16.32
N VAL A 358 -9.95 15.21 -15.78
CA VAL A 358 -11.25 15.55 -16.40
C VAL A 358 -11.48 17.07 -16.38
N THR A 359 -11.13 17.75 -15.27
CA THR A 359 -11.28 19.21 -15.14
C THR A 359 -10.33 19.98 -16.05
N PHE A 360 -9.13 19.46 -16.31
CA PHE A 360 -8.15 20.11 -17.18
C PHE A 360 -8.23 19.68 -18.65
N HIS A 361 -9.10 18.73 -18.97
CA HIS A 361 -9.29 18.29 -20.36
C HIS A 361 -10.00 19.38 -21.17
N PRO A 362 -9.39 19.86 -22.31
CA PRO A 362 -9.94 21.00 -23.07
C PRO A 362 -11.33 20.73 -23.65
N GLY A 363 -11.60 19.48 -24.04
CA GLY A 363 -12.90 19.08 -24.59
C GLY A 363 -14.02 18.99 -23.55
N ILE A 364 -13.69 18.83 -22.25
CA ILE A 364 -14.68 18.76 -21.17
C ILE A 364 -14.87 20.13 -20.55
N CYS A 365 -13.79 20.77 -20.14
CA CYS A 365 -13.83 22.07 -19.49
C CYS A 365 -13.10 23.11 -20.37
N PRO A 366 -13.83 23.90 -21.18
CA PRO A 366 -13.22 24.87 -22.07
C PRO A 366 -12.26 25.83 -21.36
N VAL A 367 -11.17 26.23 -22.04
CA VAL A 367 -10.13 27.09 -21.47
C VAL A 367 -10.68 28.45 -21.02
N SER A 368 -11.77 28.92 -21.67
CA SER A 368 -12.48 30.16 -21.33
C SER A 368 -13.08 30.13 -19.92
N ARG A 369 -13.49 28.97 -19.41
CA ARG A 369 -14.03 28.83 -18.06
C ARG A 369 -12.93 28.49 -17.08
N ARG A 370 -12.34 29.50 -16.42
CA ARG A 370 -11.22 29.33 -15.49
C ARG A 370 -11.63 28.79 -14.12
N TRP A 371 -12.84 29.12 -13.64
CA TRP A 371 -13.27 28.82 -12.28
C TRP A 371 -13.25 27.33 -11.91
N PRO A 372 -13.69 26.35 -12.76
CA PRO A 372 -13.64 24.94 -12.35
C PRO A 372 -12.20 24.45 -12.10
N ARG A 373 -11.26 24.97 -12.90
CA ARG A 373 -9.83 24.65 -12.74
C ARG A 373 -9.25 25.22 -11.46
N VAL A 374 -9.64 26.44 -11.10
CA VAL A 374 -9.22 27.06 -9.84
C VAL A 374 -9.76 26.26 -8.66
N VAL A 375 -11.06 25.92 -8.68
CA VAL A 375 -11.70 25.09 -7.64
C VAL A 375 -10.99 23.75 -7.53
N CYS A 376 -10.72 23.07 -8.65
CA CYS A 376 -10.01 21.80 -8.66
C CYS A 376 -8.62 21.91 -8.02
N VAL A 377 -7.83 22.92 -8.39
CA VAL A 377 -6.49 23.15 -7.82
C VAL A 377 -6.57 23.41 -6.32
N CYS A 378 -7.53 24.24 -5.88
CA CYS A 378 -7.73 24.53 -4.46
C CYS A 378 -8.12 23.27 -3.67
N LEU A 379 -9.11 22.51 -4.13
CA LEU A 379 -9.59 21.32 -3.45
C LEU A 379 -8.49 20.23 -3.38
N VAL A 380 -7.82 19.95 -4.51
CA VAL A 380 -6.70 19.00 -4.53
C VAL A 380 -5.57 19.50 -3.65
N GLY A 381 -5.24 20.81 -3.69
CA GLY A 381 -4.21 21.40 -2.82
C GLY A 381 -4.53 21.24 -1.33
N ILE A 382 -5.79 21.44 -0.92
CA ILE A 382 -6.24 21.23 0.46
C ILE A 382 -6.09 19.75 0.84
N ILE A 383 -6.51 18.81 -0.03
CA ILE A 383 -6.36 17.38 0.21
C ILE A 383 -4.89 17.02 0.44
N LEU A 384 -4.00 17.46 -0.45
CA LEU A 384 -2.57 17.16 -0.34
C LEU A 384 -1.99 17.72 0.95
N TRP A 385 -2.33 18.97 1.31
CA TRP A 385 -1.85 19.58 2.54
C TRP A 385 -2.34 18.85 3.79
N GLN A 386 -3.61 18.47 3.83
CA GLN A 386 -4.18 17.70 4.94
C GLN A 386 -3.49 16.33 5.09
N ASN A 387 -3.20 15.65 3.99
CA ASN A 387 -2.45 14.39 4.03
C ASN A 387 -1.00 14.60 4.51
N VAL A 388 -0.34 15.70 4.15
CA VAL A 388 0.99 16.06 4.71
C VAL A 388 0.92 16.22 6.21
N VAL A 389 -0.06 16.99 6.71
CA VAL A 389 -0.25 17.19 8.15
C VAL A 389 -0.53 15.85 8.84
N PHE A 390 -1.43 15.05 8.27
CA PHE A 390 -1.77 13.73 8.81
C PHE A 390 -0.54 12.82 8.91
N ALA A 391 0.25 12.69 7.84
CA ALA A 391 1.43 11.84 7.80
C ALA A 391 2.47 12.25 8.84
N ASN A 392 2.78 13.56 8.93
CA ASN A 392 3.76 14.06 9.90
C ASN A 392 3.29 13.88 11.34
N THR A 393 1.99 14.10 11.64
CA THR A 393 1.43 13.85 12.96
C THR A 393 1.50 12.37 13.33
N ALA A 394 1.19 11.49 12.37
CA ALA A 394 1.27 10.04 12.54
C ALA A 394 2.68 9.57 12.90
N TYR A 395 3.68 10.02 12.16
CA TYR A 395 5.07 9.63 12.43
C TYR A 395 5.61 10.22 13.73
N MET A 396 5.19 11.45 14.08
CA MET A 396 5.54 12.04 15.36
C MET A 396 4.91 11.28 16.53
N LYS A 397 3.63 10.86 16.41
CA LYS A 397 2.97 10.00 17.39
C LYS A 397 3.76 8.72 17.62
N LYS A 398 4.12 8.02 16.55
CA LYS A 398 4.94 6.79 16.64
C LYS A 398 6.28 7.02 17.31
N GLN A 399 6.98 8.11 16.99
CA GLN A 399 8.26 8.41 17.61
C GLN A 399 8.14 8.69 19.11
N VAL A 400 7.11 9.42 19.53
CA VAL A 400 6.87 9.68 20.94
C VAL A 400 6.56 8.37 21.68
N ALA A 401 5.71 7.51 21.09
CA ALA A 401 5.38 6.21 21.64
C ALA A 401 6.62 5.31 21.76
N GLU A 402 7.47 5.25 20.73
CA GLU A 402 8.70 4.47 20.72
C GLU A 402 9.69 4.92 21.82
N LYS A 403 9.84 6.24 22.02
CA LYS A 403 10.67 6.78 23.12
C LYS A 403 10.11 6.41 24.50
N ALA A 404 8.79 6.41 24.66
CA ALA A 404 8.14 5.98 25.89
C ALA A 404 8.34 4.49 26.15
N THR A 405 8.23 3.66 25.11
CA THR A 405 8.52 2.24 25.15
C THR A 405 9.98 1.97 25.55
N TYR A 406 10.93 2.63 24.92
CA TYR A 406 12.35 2.53 25.26
C TYR A 406 12.59 2.86 26.74
N SER A 407 12.04 3.97 27.21
CA SER A 407 12.13 4.36 28.63
C SER A 407 11.50 3.35 29.59
N THR A 408 10.38 2.73 29.20
CA THR A 408 9.71 1.73 30.02
C THR A 408 10.50 0.45 30.07
N ILE A 409 10.93 -0.07 28.94
CA ILE A 409 11.67 -1.33 28.86
C ILE A 409 13.02 -1.23 29.55
N THR A 410 13.74 -0.11 29.43
CA THR A 410 15.02 0.07 30.14
C THR A 410 14.84 0.06 31.66
N ARG A 411 13.74 0.67 32.19
CA ARG A 411 13.43 0.61 33.63
C ARG A 411 13.04 -0.80 34.10
N VAL A 412 12.37 -1.57 33.24
CA VAL A 412 12.05 -2.97 33.52
C VAL A 412 13.33 -3.80 33.55
N LEU A 413 14.19 -3.57 32.56
CA LEU A 413 15.47 -4.27 32.46
C LEU A 413 16.37 -4.00 33.68
N ASP A 414 16.49 -2.76 34.11
CA ASP A 414 17.21 -2.38 35.33
C ASP A 414 16.69 -3.15 36.56
N ARG A 415 15.36 -3.31 36.71
CA ARG A 415 14.77 -4.11 37.80
C ARG A 415 15.03 -5.60 37.67
N ILE A 416 15.09 -6.15 36.44
CA ILE A 416 15.44 -7.54 36.19
C ILE A 416 16.89 -7.78 36.64
N GLU A 417 17.81 -6.91 36.24
CA GLU A 417 19.24 -7.04 36.53
C GLU A 417 19.59 -6.91 38.03
N GLN A 418 18.78 -6.18 38.80
CA GLN A 418 18.93 -6.01 40.25
C GLN A 418 18.45 -7.20 41.08
N ARG A 419 17.83 -8.21 40.46
CA ARG A 419 17.31 -9.36 41.19
C ARG A 419 18.38 -10.39 41.46
N GLU A 420 18.41 -10.90 42.68
CA GLU A 420 19.34 -11.95 43.11
C GLU A 420 19.10 -13.30 42.41
N ASP A 421 17.85 -13.55 41.96
CA ASP A 421 17.43 -14.78 41.27
C ASP A 421 17.55 -14.70 39.75
N TYR A 422 18.07 -13.60 39.18
CA TYR A 422 18.32 -13.43 37.77
C TYR A 422 19.83 -13.63 37.44
N VAL A 423 20.11 -14.54 36.53
CA VAL A 423 21.47 -14.75 36.02
C VAL A 423 21.48 -14.30 34.55
N TYR A 424 22.36 -13.32 34.27
CA TYR A 424 22.53 -12.74 32.94
C TYR A 424 22.85 -13.82 31.89
N CYS A 425 22.14 -13.83 30.77
CA CYS A 425 22.23 -14.80 29.67
C CYS A 425 21.91 -16.27 30.05
N GLU A 426 21.32 -16.53 31.23
CA GLU A 426 20.97 -17.90 31.65
C GLU A 426 19.50 -17.99 32.05
N THR A 427 18.98 -17.04 32.83
CA THR A 427 17.61 -17.05 33.32
C THR A 427 16.64 -16.73 32.19
N PRO A 428 15.69 -17.62 31.85
CA PRO A 428 14.66 -17.33 30.86
C PRO A 428 13.64 -16.29 31.41
N VAL A 429 13.26 -15.34 30.55
CA VAL A 429 12.32 -14.27 30.89
C VAL A 429 11.06 -14.37 30.03
N ALA A 430 9.92 -14.13 30.63
CA ALA A 430 8.61 -14.02 29.95
C ALA A 430 8.00 -12.63 30.17
N PHE A 431 7.76 -11.89 29.11
CA PHE A 431 6.98 -10.64 29.16
C PHE A 431 5.53 -10.95 28.88
N ILE A 432 4.63 -10.59 29.79
CA ILE A 432 3.18 -10.82 29.68
C ILE A 432 2.46 -9.48 29.71
N GLY A 433 1.60 -9.26 28.74
CA GLY A 433 0.85 -8.02 28.58
C GLY A 433 1.59 -6.97 27.72
N THR A 434 0.84 -5.96 27.29
CA THR A 434 1.34 -4.87 26.44
C THR A 434 2.11 -3.87 27.32
N GLY A 435 3.40 -3.84 27.19
CA GLY A 435 4.28 -2.85 27.83
C GLY A 435 4.42 -1.55 27.07
N GLY A 436 3.61 -1.38 26.04
CA GLY A 436 3.73 -0.30 25.08
C GLY A 436 3.66 1.07 25.68
N GLY A 437 4.46 1.94 25.10
CA GLY A 437 4.48 3.37 25.42
C GLY A 437 3.13 3.97 25.20
N ILE A 438 2.43 4.12 26.29
CA ILE A 438 1.12 4.62 26.26
C ILE A 438 1.09 6.10 26.21
N ALA A 439 0.32 6.47 25.31
CA ALA A 439 -0.83 7.19 25.76
C ALA A 439 -0.68 8.65 26.01
N TYR A 440 0.19 9.32 25.34
CA TYR A 440 -0.18 10.69 25.05
C TYR A 440 -1.12 10.64 23.84
N PRO A 441 -2.41 10.99 23.96
CA PRO A 441 -3.33 10.96 22.82
C PRO A 441 -2.98 12.09 21.85
N MET A 442 -1.92 11.92 21.08
CA MET A 442 -1.69 12.75 19.90
C MET A 442 -2.63 12.23 18.82
N GLU A 443 -3.82 12.84 18.74
CA GLU A 443 -4.80 12.48 17.73
C GLU A 443 -5.04 13.64 16.76
N TYR A 444 -4.98 13.34 15.48
CA TYR A 444 -5.47 14.19 14.42
C TYR A 444 -6.55 13.43 13.65
N GLY A 445 -7.80 13.81 13.89
CA GLY A 445 -8.94 13.00 13.46
C GLY A 445 -9.05 11.71 14.26
N ASN A 446 -9.27 10.62 13.58
CA ASN A 446 -9.33 9.27 14.15
C ASN A 446 -8.15 8.42 13.65
N MET A 447 -6.94 8.96 13.72
CA MET A 447 -5.77 8.34 13.09
C MET A 447 -5.42 6.95 13.68
N HIS A 448 -5.89 6.63 14.91
CA HIS A 448 -5.79 5.29 15.48
C HIS A 448 -6.52 4.22 14.63
N ARG A 449 -7.42 4.62 13.73
CA ARG A 449 -8.12 3.71 12.81
C ARG A 449 -7.32 3.37 11.56
N LEU A 450 -6.22 4.08 11.31
CA LEU A 450 -5.34 3.76 10.18
C LEU A 450 -4.48 2.56 10.53
N VAL A 451 -4.41 1.60 9.64
CA VAL A 451 -3.50 0.45 9.77
C VAL A 451 -2.05 0.93 9.96
N GLY A 452 -1.36 0.35 10.92
CA GLY A 452 -0.01 0.73 11.34
C GLY A 452 0.05 1.89 12.34
N LEU A 453 -1.09 2.52 12.70
CA LEU A 453 -1.19 3.57 13.70
C LEU A 453 -2.12 3.23 14.87
N HIS A 454 -2.92 2.16 14.77
CA HIS A 454 -3.67 1.61 15.89
C HIS A 454 -2.73 1.09 16.98
N LEU A 455 -1.53 0.64 16.60
CA LEU A 455 -0.45 0.26 17.48
C LEU A 455 0.48 1.47 17.65
N ASN A 456 0.60 1.95 18.88
CA ASN A 456 1.35 3.16 19.17
C ASN A 456 2.86 2.99 19.01
N ASP A 457 3.39 1.76 19.24
CA ASP A 457 4.81 1.44 19.27
C ASP A 457 5.14 0.12 18.57
N SER A 458 6.40 -0.29 18.61
CA SER A 458 6.90 -1.51 17.94
C SER A 458 6.59 -2.81 18.66
N ILE A 459 6.19 -2.76 19.94
CA ILE A 459 5.87 -3.94 20.76
C ILE A 459 4.45 -3.97 21.29
N GLY A 460 3.66 -2.91 21.08
CA GLY A 460 2.26 -2.82 21.49
C GLY A 460 1.34 -3.51 20.50
N VAL A 461 1.41 -4.83 20.37
CA VAL A 461 0.61 -5.61 19.41
C VAL A 461 -0.51 -6.36 20.11
N ASP A 462 -1.75 -6.29 19.60
CA ASP A 462 -2.90 -7.00 20.16
C ASP A 462 -2.91 -8.51 19.84
N ILE A 463 -2.02 -8.97 18.95
CA ILE A 463 -1.94 -10.37 18.52
C ILE A 463 -0.88 -11.11 19.36
N PRO A 464 -1.23 -12.06 20.23
CA PRO A 464 -0.32 -12.69 21.18
C PRO A 464 0.95 -13.32 20.56
N PHE A 465 0.84 -13.93 19.38
CA PHE A 465 2.00 -14.53 18.71
C PHE A 465 3.01 -13.48 18.25
N ASP A 466 2.54 -12.37 17.68
CA ASP A 466 3.39 -11.27 17.21
C ASP A 466 4.04 -10.55 18.37
N PHE A 467 3.39 -10.53 19.50
CA PHE A 467 3.86 -9.98 20.76
C PHE A 467 5.19 -10.59 21.22
N TYR A 468 5.25 -11.91 21.32
CA TYR A 468 6.47 -12.63 21.69
C TYR A 468 7.62 -12.34 20.73
N ASN A 469 7.35 -12.36 19.43
CA ASN A 469 8.35 -12.07 18.40
C ASN A 469 8.79 -10.60 18.42
N ALA A 470 7.87 -9.68 18.68
CA ALA A 470 8.18 -8.26 18.78
C ALA A 470 9.13 -7.95 19.97
N TYR A 471 8.89 -8.53 21.15
CA TYR A 471 9.82 -8.40 22.27
C TYR A 471 11.22 -8.94 21.94
N ARG A 472 11.29 -10.14 21.33
CA ARG A 472 12.56 -10.73 20.92
C ARG A 472 13.33 -9.83 19.95
N ALA A 473 12.64 -9.28 18.96
CA ALA A 473 13.26 -8.39 17.99
C ALA A 473 13.67 -7.06 18.63
N TYR A 474 12.85 -6.54 19.56
CA TYR A 474 13.13 -5.29 20.28
C TYR A 474 14.40 -5.40 21.12
N PHE A 475 14.51 -6.41 21.96
CA PHE A 475 15.73 -6.63 22.75
C PHE A 475 16.96 -6.82 21.85
N ARG A 476 16.82 -7.57 20.77
CA ARG A 476 17.94 -7.85 19.87
C ARG A 476 18.37 -6.66 19.02
N TYR A 477 17.43 -5.91 18.44
CA TYR A 477 17.75 -4.91 17.40
C TYR A 477 17.69 -3.46 17.91
N VAL A 478 16.94 -3.18 18.97
CA VAL A 478 16.82 -1.85 19.55
C VAL A 478 17.73 -1.67 20.76
N LEU A 479 17.76 -2.66 21.65
CA LEU A 479 18.52 -2.59 22.89
C LEU A 479 19.91 -3.25 22.80
N ASP A 480 20.16 -4.06 21.77
CA ASP A 480 21.38 -4.90 21.65
C ASP A 480 21.65 -5.72 22.94
N TYR A 481 20.58 -6.25 23.52
CA TYR A 481 20.62 -6.95 24.80
C TYR A 481 20.31 -8.44 24.63
N PRO A 482 21.20 -9.35 25.06
CA PRO A 482 21.08 -10.79 24.83
C PRO A 482 20.16 -11.47 25.85
N ILE A 483 18.90 -11.04 25.93
CA ILE A 483 17.91 -11.66 26.82
C ILE A 483 17.50 -13.05 26.29
N ILE A 484 17.37 -14.02 27.20
CA ILE A 484 16.80 -15.31 26.87
C ILE A 484 15.29 -15.25 27.15
N LEU A 485 14.48 -15.28 26.10
CA LEU A 485 13.04 -15.42 26.26
C LEU A 485 12.67 -16.89 26.47
N CYS A 486 11.67 -17.15 27.29
CA CYS A 486 11.15 -18.49 27.52
C CYS A 486 10.61 -19.11 26.20
N TRP A 487 10.38 -20.41 26.17
CA TRP A 487 9.80 -21.10 25.01
C TRP A 487 8.40 -20.58 24.71
N GLU A 488 8.01 -20.51 23.46
CA GLU A 488 6.70 -20.03 23.06
C GLU A 488 5.54 -20.80 23.72
N SER A 489 5.64 -22.16 23.79
CA SER A 489 4.63 -22.97 24.48
C SER A 489 4.50 -22.64 25.97
N LYS A 490 5.62 -22.34 26.64
CA LYS A 490 5.61 -21.96 28.06
C LYS A 490 5.10 -20.53 28.26
N TRP A 491 5.36 -19.65 27.30
CA TRP A 491 4.81 -18.31 27.30
C TRP A 491 3.27 -18.34 27.24
N TRP A 492 2.67 -19.18 26.39
CA TRP A 492 1.21 -19.37 26.31
C TRP A 492 0.63 -19.95 27.61
N GLU A 493 1.33 -20.90 28.23
CA GLU A 493 0.94 -21.45 29.52
C GLU A 493 0.94 -20.36 30.62
N LEU A 494 1.99 -19.55 30.68
CA LEU A 494 2.13 -18.47 31.64
C LEU A 494 1.08 -17.38 31.44
N GLN A 495 0.79 -17.00 30.20
CA GLN A 495 -0.26 -16.03 29.88
C GLN A 495 -1.63 -16.48 30.37
N SER A 496 -1.91 -17.77 30.32
CA SER A 496 -3.18 -18.34 30.77
C SER A 496 -3.19 -18.71 32.27
N SER A 497 -2.10 -18.46 32.99
CA SER A 497 -1.95 -18.87 34.38
C SER A 497 -2.67 -17.93 35.35
N GLU A 498 -3.45 -18.50 36.28
CA GLU A 498 -4.08 -17.75 37.36
C GLU A 498 -3.04 -17.00 38.23
N LYS A 499 -1.85 -17.59 38.45
CA LYS A 499 -0.77 -16.93 39.20
C LYS A 499 -0.34 -15.63 38.52
N VAL A 500 -0.17 -15.66 37.20
CA VAL A 500 0.20 -14.47 36.41
C VAL A 500 -0.96 -13.48 36.32
N ALA A 501 -2.20 -13.96 36.22
CA ALA A 501 -3.39 -13.09 36.23
C ALA A 501 -3.47 -12.26 37.53
N GLN A 502 -3.12 -12.86 38.67
CA GLN A 502 -3.11 -12.18 39.96
C GLN A 502 -1.90 -11.26 40.22
N MET A 503 -0.84 -11.35 39.39
CA MET A 503 0.30 -10.45 39.52
C MET A 503 -0.11 -9.01 39.23
N PRO A 504 0.39 -8.02 39.98
CA PRO A 504 0.24 -6.63 39.62
C PRO A 504 1.09 -6.31 38.36
N ALA A 505 0.59 -5.41 37.53
CA ALA A 505 1.32 -4.97 36.35
C ALA A 505 2.38 -3.91 36.68
N PHE A 506 3.37 -3.76 35.82
CA PHE A 506 4.33 -2.66 35.88
C PHE A 506 3.57 -1.30 35.90
N PRO A 507 3.94 -0.33 36.74
CA PRO A 507 5.21 -0.20 37.49
C PRO A 507 5.23 -0.74 38.91
N HIS A 508 4.28 -1.57 39.33
CA HIS A 508 4.24 -2.11 40.68
C HIS A 508 5.55 -2.89 41.01
N PRO A 509 6.07 -2.82 42.25
CA PRO A 509 7.30 -3.57 42.63
C PRO A 509 7.22 -5.08 42.33
N ASP A 510 6.09 -5.70 42.64
CA ASP A 510 5.85 -7.14 42.51
C ASP A 510 5.43 -7.58 41.08
N CYS A 511 5.59 -6.71 40.09
CA CYS A 511 5.30 -7.05 38.68
C CYS A 511 6.29 -8.06 38.07
N ILE A 512 7.39 -8.38 38.77
CA ILE A 512 8.43 -9.33 38.34
C ILE A 512 8.53 -10.44 39.37
N GLN A 513 8.20 -11.67 38.98
CA GLN A 513 8.22 -12.83 39.87
C GLN A 513 8.84 -14.06 39.19
N MET A 514 9.54 -14.89 39.97
CA MET A 514 10.02 -16.17 39.49
C MET A 514 8.89 -17.21 39.57
N ILE A 515 8.49 -17.76 38.45
CA ILE A 515 7.45 -18.79 38.34
C ILE A 515 8.01 -19.96 37.54
N ASP A 516 8.05 -21.14 38.12
CA ASP A 516 8.53 -22.37 37.48
C ASP A 516 9.92 -22.24 36.82
N GLY A 517 10.84 -21.48 37.42
CA GLY A 517 12.18 -21.22 36.89
C GLY A 517 12.26 -20.22 35.75
N ILE A 518 11.16 -19.49 35.48
CA ILE A 518 11.08 -18.41 34.51
C ILE A 518 10.79 -17.10 35.23
N LEU A 519 11.54 -16.07 34.89
CA LEU A 519 11.29 -14.73 35.41
C LEU A 519 10.16 -14.07 34.61
N VAL A 520 8.97 -14.04 35.21
CA VAL A 520 7.77 -13.48 34.59
C VAL A 520 7.67 -11.99 34.89
N VAL A 521 7.51 -11.18 33.85
CA VAL A 521 7.33 -9.74 33.92
C VAL A 521 5.94 -9.40 33.40
N LYS A 522 5.05 -8.95 34.28
CA LYS A 522 3.72 -8.46 33.87
C LYS A 522 3.78 -6.97 33.51
N MET A 523 3.63 -6.67 32.21
CA MET A 523 3.85 -5.34 31.68
C MET A 523 2.59 -4.46 31.69
N GLY A 524 1.43 -5.00 31.54
CA GLY A 524 0.17 -4.26 31.53
C GLY A 524 -1.01 -5.15 31.87
N PRO A 525 -2.24 -4.61 31.92
CA PRO A 525 -3.43 -5.43 31.97
C PRO A 525 -3.45 -6.30 30.71
N ASP A 526 -3.91 -7.53 30.86
CA ASP A 526 -4.21 -8.41 29.73
C ASP A 526 -5.15 -7.60 28.82
N GLY A 527 -4.78 -7.44 27.56
CA GLY A 527 -5.44 -6.50 26.67
C GLY A 527 -6.97 -6.62 26.71
N GLU A 528 -7.63 -5.53 27.09
CA GLU A 528 -9.04 -5.27 26.83
C GLU A 528 -9.19 -4.56 25.48
#